data_71f785ecfdd5535a09d42c5b1d167202
#
_entry.id   71f785ecfdd5535a09d42c5b1d167202
#
_cell.length_a   1.000
_cell.length_b   1.000
_cell.length_c   1.000
_cell.angle_alpha   90.00
_cell.angle_beta   90.00
_cell.angle_gamma   90.00
#
_symmetry.space_group_name_H-M   'P 1'
#
loop_
_entity.id
_entity.type
_entity.pdbx_description
1 polymer ?
#
loop_
_entity_poly.entity_id
_entity_poly.type
_entity_poly.pdbx_seq_one_letter_code
_entity_poly.pdbx_strand_id
1 'polypeptide(L)'
;MIPIGMFVDREFEQGFLNERYNSDRAELIIIYGRRRVGKTRLLQEFVRDKKHLYLMADVSENVLDSFSRVISKKYGFVRFENWDDFFEFLHSIARERVVVVIDEFQYLYRVDKAFPTILQRWWETLKNSKIMLILCGSIISTIYKISLGYGSALYGRKTAELEVKPLKFVEIKNFFPRYSPKELVEVYAVLGGVPRYLEEFDYLADIASNIKSKILNRTSFLYNEPLNLLFEEFKDYSRYFGILNAIAGGATTFSEISSKSKVPQNKLSKYLMTLERIGIVKRIYPVTERKAKRTVYKLSDNFYRFWFRYVYPNRSFLEMDEVDPVLEEIRGDFNAFVGLAFEDIVIEMLSKKYKAGRWWYKDVEIDVVGIRKDEVVFFEVKWRDLSYKEALKILDKLEEKSELVKIDGKRKYGIVARKIREKEKLEGYFVYDLDDLIKS
;
A
#
# COMPACT_ATOMS: atom_id res chain seq x y z
N MET A 1 -19.63 -6.50 14.94
CA MET A 1 -19.42 -6.37 13.49
C MET A 1 -19.26 -4.89 13.18
N ILE A 2 -18.14 -4.50 12.57
CA ILE A 2 -18.12 -3.21 11.88
C ILE A 2 -19.31 -3.27 10.94
N PRO A 3 -20.18 -2.24 10.87
CA PRO A 3 -21.29 -2.28 9.92
C PRO A 3 -20.70 -2.57 8.54
N ILE A 4 -21.09 -3.70 7.94
CA ILE A 4 -20.70 -4.05 6.57
C ILE A 4 -21.10 -2.84 5.74
N GLY A 5 -20.13 -2.05 5.30
CA GLY A 5 -20.41 -0.86 4.52
C GLY A 5 -19.86 0.47 5.01
N MET A 6 -19.17 0.54 6.14
CA MET A 6 -18.54 1.79 6.53
C MET A 6 -17.38 2.12 5.60
N PHE A 7 -17.52 3.20 4.82
CA PHE A 7 -16.43 3.77 4.03
C PHE A 7 -15.55 4.57 5.00
N VAL A 8 -14.29 4.17 5.13
CA VAL A 8 -13.37 4.77 6.10
C VAL A 8 -12.31 5.51 5.32
N ASP A 9 -12.13 6.78 5.70
CA ASP A 9 -11.11 7.68 5.13
C ASP A 9 -11.23 7.87 3.60
N ARG A 10 -10.16 8.22 2.92
CA ARG A 10 -10.09 8.53 1.49
C ARG A 10 -10.55 9.95 1.15
N GLU A 11 -10.43 10.87 2.09
CA GLU A 11 -10.79 12.29 1.87
C GLU A 11 -9.97 12.89 0.73
N PHE A 12 -8.68 12.55 0.66
CA PHE A 12 -7.80 13.01 -0.42
C PHE A 12 -8.28 12.49 -1.79
N GLU A 13 -8.52 11.17 -1.89
CA GLU A 13 -8.95 10.54 -3.13
C GLU A 13 -10.34 11.02 -3.57
N GLN A 14 -11.27 11.17 -2.62
CA GLN A 14 -12.60 11.73 -2.87
C GLN A 14 -12.52 13.21 -3.28
N GLY A 15 -11.70 14.00 -2.60
CA GLY A 15 -11.44 15.41 -2.94
C GLY A 15 -10.90 15.55 -4.37
N PHE A 16 -9.90 14.74 -4.72
CA PHE A 16 -9.32 14.69 -6.05
C PHE A 16 -10.37 14.34 -7.12
N LEU A 17 -11.18 13.32 -6.90
CA LEU A 17 -12.21 12.90 -7.85
C LEU A 17 -13.30 13.97 -8.02
N ASN A 18 -13.72 14.62 -6.92
CA ASN A 18 -14.70 15.68 -6.97
C ASN A 18 -14.16 16.94 -7.67
N GLU A 19 -12.91 17.31 -7.47
CA GLU A 19 -12.27 18.39 -8.22
C GLU A 19 -12.33 18.13 -9.74
N ARG A 20 -11.98 16.91 -10.17
CA ARG A 20 -12.05 16.49 -11.58
C ARG A 20 -13.48 16.41 -12.12
N TYR A 21 -14.42 15.98 -11.31
CA TYR A 21 -15.82 15.95 -11.69
C TYR A 21 -16.38 17.35 -11.97
N ASN A 22 -15.97 18.32 -11.16
CA ASN A 22 -16.41 19.73 -11.29
C ASN A 22 -15.64 20.51 -12.37
N SER A 23 -14.61 19.92 -12.97
CA SER A 23 -13.96 20.52 -14.14
C SER A 23 -14.91 20.50 -15.34
N ASP A 24 -14.95 21.58 -16.12
CA ASP A 24 -15.86 21.70 -17.28
C ASP A 24 -15.30 21.03 -18.56
N ARG A 25 -14.35 20.10 -18.40
CA ARG A 25 -13.69 19.36 -19.51
C ARG A 25 -13.85 17.88 -19.36
N ALA A 26 -13.69 17.18 -20.50
CA ALA A 26 -13.58 15.73 -20.47
C ALA A 26 -12.36 15.30 -19.65
N GLU A 27 -12.53 14.24 -18.86
CA GLU A 27 -11.47 13.66 -18.03
C GLU A 27 -11.27 12.19 -18.37
N LEU A 28 -10.01 11.79 -18.61
CA LEU A 28 -9.58 10.39 -18.70
C LEU A 28 -8.66 10.10 -17.51
N ILE A 29 -9.18 9.42 -16.52
CA ILE A 29 -8.49 9.18 -15.25
C ILE A 29 -8.13 7.71 -15.13
N ILE A 30 -6.85 7.45 -14.81
CA ILE A 30 -6.38 6.10 -14.50
C ILE A 30 -6.30 5.94 -12.99
N ILE A 31 -7.11 5.04 -12.42
CA ILE A 31 -7.05 4.69 -11.00
C ILE A 31 -6.44 3.29 -10.87
N TYR A 32 -5.38 3.22 -10.09
CA TYR A 32 -4.68 1.96 -9.90
C TYR A 32 -4.20 1.79 -8.45
N GLY A 33 -3.80 0.60 -8.14
CA GLY A 33 -3.32 0.20 -6.82
C GLY A 33 -3.50 -1.29 -6.65
N ARG A 34 -2.75 -1.89 -5.74
CA ARG A 34 -2.82 -3.34 -5.53
C ARG A 34 -4.25 -3.79 -5.19
N ARG A 35 -4.50 -5.09 -5.35
CA ARG A 35 -5.80 -5.66 -4.96
C ARG A 35 -6.10 -5.41 -3.48
N ARG A 36 -7.39 -5.28 -3.16
CA ARG A 36 -7.92 -5.22 -1.78
C ARG A 36 -7.66 -3.91 -1.02
N VAL A 37 -7.09 -2.90 -1.69
CA VAL A 37 -6.92 -1.55 -1.10
C VAL A 37 -8.19 -0.68 -1.13
N GLY A 38 -9.32 -1.21 -1.65
CA GLY A 38 -10.61 -0.53 -1.61
C GLY A 38 -10.93 0.36 -2.82
N LYS A 39 -10.30 0.16 -4.00
CA LYS A 39 -10.57 0.96 -5.22
C LYS A 39 -12.04 0.94 -5.65
N THR A 40 -12.62 -0.26 -5.79
CA THR A 40 -14.02 -0.45 -6.18
C THR A 40 -14.96 0.27 -5.22
N ARG A 41 -14.70 0.17 -3.90
CA ARG A 41 -15.50 0.85 -2.88
C ARG A 41 -15.38 2.37 -2.97
N LEU A 42 -14.16 2.88 -3.16
CA LEU A 42 -13.89 4.31 -3.39
C LEU A 42 -14.74 4.84 -4.56
N LEU A 43 -14.76 4.13 -5.68
CA LEU A 43 -15.47 4.52 -6.88
C LEU A 43 -16.99 4.41 -6.73
N GLN A 44 -17.49 3.35 -6.09
CA GLN A 44 -18.92 3.20 -5.80
C GLN A 44 -19.43 4.34 -4.90
N GLU A 45 -18.66 4.73 -3.88
CA GLU A 45 -18.98 5.88 -3.03
C GLU A 45 -18.94 7.18 -3.81
N PHE A 46 -17.93 7.38 -4.65
CA PHE A 46 -17.79 8.59 -5.47
C PHE A 46 -18.95 8.81 -6.44
N VAL A 47 -19.47 7.74 -7.08
CA VAL A 47 -20.51 7.86 -8.11
C VAL A 47 -21.94 7.82 -7.56
N ARG A 48 -22.12 7.58 -6.27
CA ARG A 48 -23.43 7.30 -5.65
C ARG A 48 -24.48 8.36 -5.94
N ASP A 49 -24.09 9.62 -5.93
CA ASP A 49 -24.94 10.79 -6.14
C ASP A 49 -24.83 11.43 -7.55
N LYS A 50 -24.13 10.76 -8.47
CA LYS A 50 -23.80 11.30 -9.81
C LYS A 50 -24.48 10.52 -10.94
N LYS A 51 -24.73 11.19 -12.05
CA LYS A 51 -25.12 10.50 -13.30
C LYS A 51 -23.93 9.65 -13.76
N HIS A 52 -24.05 8.33 -13.70
CA HIS A 52 -22.93 7.45 -13.98
C HIS A 52 -23.30 6.17 -14.69
N LEU A 53 -22.31 5.51 -15.29
CA LEU A 53 -22.28 4.12 -15.70
C LEU A 53 -21.14 3.43 -14.96
N TYR A 54 -21.41 2.30 -14.34
CA TYR A 54 -20.40 1.48 -13.67
C TYR A 54 -20.32 0.12 -14.38
N LEU A 55 -19.22 -0.13 -15.06
CA LEU A 55 -18.97 -1.32 -15.87
C LEU A 55 -17.82 -2.11 -15.25
N MET A 56 -18.02 -3.41 -15.05
CA MET A 56 -16.99 -4.33 -14.58
C MET A 56 -16.48 -5.12 -15.78
N ALA A 57 -15.19 -4.97 -16.07
CA ALA A 57 -14.55 -5.78 -17.10
C ALA A 57 -14.16 -7.15 -16.54
N ASP A 58 -14.32 -8.17 -17.35
CA ASP A 58 -13.92 -9.55 -17.06
C ASP A 58 -13.09 -10.15 -18.21
N VAL A 59 -12.71 -11.40 -18.09
CA VAL A 59 -11.93 -12.13 -19.11
C VAL A 59 -12.79 -12.85 -20.16
N SER A 60 -14.12 -12.63 -20.15
CA SER A 60 -14.99 -13.24 -21.12
C SER A 60 -14.77 -12.64 -22.52
N GLU A 61 -14.87 -13.46 -23.55
CA GLU A 61 -14.80 -13.01 -24.95
C GLU A 61 -15.96 -12.07 -25.32
N ASN A 62 -17.06 -12.10 -24.53
CA ASN A 62 -18.28 -11.33 -24.76
C ASN A 62 -18.43 -10.14 -23.79
N VAL A 63 -17.33 -9.45 -23.45
CA VAL A 63 -17.39 -8.31 -22.52
C VAL A 63 -18.33 -7.19 -22.99
N LEU A 64 -18.45 -6.95 -24.30
CA LEU A 64 -19.37 -5.96 -24.87
C LEU A 64 -20.84 -6.35 -24.65
N ASP A 65 -21.19 -7.64 -24.70
CA ASP A 65 -22.53 -8.11 -24.34
C ASP A 65 -22.83 -7.86 -22.85
N SER A 66 -21.82 -8.02 -21.98
CA SER A 66 -21.96 -7.70 -20.57
C SER A 66 -22.22 -6.21 -20.34
N PHE A 67 -21.47 -5.35 -21.04
CA PHE A 67 -21.67 -3.90 -20.99
C PHE A 67 -23.03 -3.49 -21.56
N SER A 68 -23.44 -4.09 -22.70
CA SER A 68 -24.76 -3.88 -23.31
C SER A 68 -25.89 -4.19 -22.32
N ARG A 69 -25.81 -5.31 -21.60
CA ARG A 69 -26.82 -5.69 -20.59
C ARG A 69 -26.90 -4.70 -19.43
N VAL A 70 -25.74 -4.22 -18.94
CA VAL A 70 -25.71 -3.24 -17.84
C VAL A 70 -26.30 -1.91 -18.30
N ILE A 71 -25.91 -1.43 -19.49
CA ILE A 71 -26.34 -0.15 -20.05
C ILE A 71 -27.83 -0.18 -20.43
N SER A 72 -28.31 -1.30 -20.97
CA SER A 72 -29.73 -1.44 -21.35
C SER A 72 -30.70 -1.27 -20.17
N LYS A 73 -30.28 -1.59 -18.96
CA LYS A 73 -31.10 -1.34 -17.76
C LYS A 73 -31.40 0.14 -17.52
N LYS A 74 -30.57 1.04 -18.02
CA LYS A 74 -30.68 2.49 -17.77
C LYS A 74 -31.10 3.30 -18.99
N TYR A 75 -30.71 2.86 -20.19
CA TYR A 75 -30.88 3.60 -21.44
C TYR A 75 -31.80 2.94 -22.46
N GLY A 76 -32.50 1.85 -22.10
CA GLY A 76 -33.29 1.02 -23.04
C GLY A 76 -32.39 0.03 -23.77
N PHE A 77 -32.96 -0.68 -24.74
CA PHE A 77 -32.23 -1.73 -25.46
C PHE A 77 -31.03 -1.18 -26.22
N VAL A 78 -29.84 -1.63 -25.83
CA VAL A 78 -28.56 -1.29 -26.45
C VAL A 78 -27.77 -2.57 -26.67
N ARG A 79 -27.16 -2.72 -27.85
CA ARG A 79 -26.26 -3.82 -28.20
C ARG A 79 -25.03 -3.26 -28.92
N PHE A 80 -23.83 -3.68 -28.50
CA PHE A 80 -22.58 -3.31 -29.13
C PHE A 80 -21.97 -4.53 -29.82
N GLU A 81 -21.66 -4.39 -31.11
CA GLU A 81 -20.98 -5.41 -31.88
C GLU A 81 -19.47 -5.29 -31.81
N ASN A 82 -18.99 -4.05 -31.61
CA ASN A 82 -17.57 -3.71 -31.54
C ASN A 82 -17.35 -2.52 -30.60
N TRP A 83 -16.07 -2.16 -30.41
CA TRP A 83 -15.68 -1.03 -29.56
C TRP A 83 -16.10 0.34 -30.14
N ASP A 84 -16.21 0.46 -31.45
CA ASP A 84 -16.63 1.73 -32.06
C ASP A 84 -18.09 2.04 -31.68
N ASP A 85 -19.00 1.05 -31.74
CA ASP A 85 -20.39 1.20 -31.29
C ASP A 85 -20.46 1.61 -29.81
N PHE A 86 -19.62 0.99 -28.98
CA PHE A 86 -19.57 1.32 -27.55
C PHE A 86 -19.12 2.77 -27.29
N PHE A 87 -18.04 3.20 -27.93
CA PHE A 87 -17.55 4.58 -27.74
C PHE A 87 -18.43 5.63 -28.38
N GLU A 88 -19.07 5.34 -29.50
CA GLU A 88 -20.08 6.21 -30.11
C GLU A 88 -21.28 6.42 -29.16
N PHE A 89 -21.75 5.35 -28.54
CA PHE A 89 -22.77 5.44 -27.51
C PHE A 89 -22.30 6.31 -26.35
N LEU A 90 -21.08 6.11 -25.82
CA LEU A 90 -20.56 6.94 -24.74
C LEU A 90 -20.50 8.43 -25.13
N HIS A 91 -20.11 8.73 -26.36
CA HIS A 91 -20.10 10.09 -26.87
C HIS A 91 -21.51 10.70 -26.92
N SER A 92 -22.49 9.90 -27.35
CA SER A 92 -23.90 10.34 -27.48
C SER A 92 -24.54 10.74 -26.15
N ILE A 93 -24.19 10.04 -25.04
CA ILE A 93 -24.71 10.32 -23.70
C ILE A 93 -23.92 11.40 -22.94
N ALA A 94 -22.75 11.79 -23.44
CA ALA A 94 -21.83 12.73 -22.80
C ALA A 94 -22.09 14.21 -23.19
N ARG A 95 -23.32 14.55 -23.61
CA ARG A 95 -23.77 15.96 -23.80
C ARG A 95 -23.84 16.72 -22.48
N GLU A 96 -24.17 16.01 -21.41
CA GLU A 96 -24.11 16.47 -20.03
C GLU A 96 -23.02 15.71 -19.26
N ARG A 97 -22.63 16.23 -18.08
CA ARG A 97 -21.64 15.56 -17.23
C ARG A 97 -22.09 14.15 -16.87
N VAL A 98 -21.31 13.17 -17.28
CA VAL A 98 -21.53 11.76 -16.97
C VAL A 98 -20.22 11.11 -16.57
N VAL A 99 -20.26 10.34 -15.50
CA VAL A 99 -19.12 9.51 -15.06
C VAL A 99 -19.27 8.11 -15.65
N VAL A 100 -18.26 7.64 -16.34
CA VAL A 100 -18.19 6.26 -16.82
C VAL A 100 -17.01 5.58 -16.13
N VAL A 101 -17.28 4.59 -15.30
CA VAL A 101 -16.26 3.77 -14.64
C VAL A 101 -16.15 2.44 -15.37
N ILE A 102 -14.94 2.09 -15.79
CA ILE A 102 -14.59 0.74 -16.24
C ILE A 102 -13.65 0.15 -15.19
N ASP A 103 -14.18 -0.67 -14.31
CA ASP A 103 -13.41 -1.34 -13.26
C ASP A 103 -12.76 -2.62 -13.80
N GLU A 104 -11.59 -2.97 -13.28
CA GLU A 104 -10.71 -4.06 -13.71
C GLU A 104 -10.37 -3.99 -15.23
N PHE A 105 -10.20 -2.77 -15.76
CA PHE A 105 -10.02 -2.50 -17.19
C PHE A 105 -8.82 -3.22 -17.83
N GLN A 106 -7.86 -3.68 -17.06
CA GLN A 106 -6.75 -4.49 -17.57
C GLN A 106 -7.20 -5.83 -18.19
N TYR A 107 -8.40 -6.31 -17.86
CA TYR A 107 -8.96 -7.50 -18.51
C TYR A 107 -9.38 -7.23 -19.96
N LEU A 108 -9.79 -6.01 -20.29
CA LEU A 108 -10.08 -5.64 -21.67
C LEU A 108 -8.83 -5.82 -22.56
N TYR A 109 -7.64 -5.46 -22.05
CA TYR A 109 -6.39 -5.69 -22.77
C TYR A 109 -6.02 -7.19 -22.87
N ARG A 110 -6.51 -8.04 -21.98
CA ARG A 110 -6.31 -9.49 -22.11
C ARG A 110 -7.18 -10.09 -23.20
N VAL A 111 -8.42 -9.63 -23.30
CA VAL A 111 -9.40 -10.05 -24.32
C VAL A 111 -9.03 -9.46 -25.68
N ASP A 112 -8.83 -8.16 -25.73
CA ASP A 112 -8.49 -7.45 -26.97
C ASP A 112 -7.26 -6.58 -26.79
N LYS A 113 -6.15 -6.95 -27.45
CA LYS A 113 -4.89 -6.19 -27.42
C LYS A 113 -4.97 -4.83 -28.10
N ALA A 114 -5.97 -4.63 -28.98
CA ALA A 114 -6.18 -3.38 -29.68
C ALA A 114 -6.94 -2.34 -28.83
N PHE A 115 -7.64 -2.77 -27.76
CA PHE A 115 -8.44 -1.88 -26.92
C PHE A 115 -7.76 -0.55 -26.55
N PRO A 116 -6.48 -0.51 -26.06
CA PRO A 116 -5.85 0.75 -25.70
C PRO A 116 -5.67 1.71 -26.89
N THR A 117 -5.40 1.19 -28.07
CA THR A 117 -5.23 1.99 -29.30
C THR A 117 -6.57 2.46 -29.86
N ILE A 118 -7.61 1.65 -29.72
CA ILE A 118 -8.99 2.03 -30.10
C ILE A 118 -9.44 3.17 -29.16
N LEU A 119 -9.25 3.03 -27.83
CA LEU A 119 -9.56 4.09 -26.88
C LEU A 119 -8.73 5.36 -27.15
N GLN A 120 -7.44 5.21 -27.49
CA GLN A 120 -6.60 6.35 -27.87
C GLN A 120 -7.20 7.15 -29.04
N ARG A 121 -7.67 6.44 -30.08
CA ARG A 121 -8.34 7.05 -31.23
C ARG A 121 -9.64 7.76 -30.83
N TRP A 122 -10.50 7.09 -30.07
CA TRP A 122 -11.76 7.63 -29.61
C TRP A 122 -11.62 8.79 -28.62
N TRP A 123 -10.51 8.85 -27.89
CA TRP A 123 -10.27 9.95 -26.97
C TRP A 123 -10.17 11.31 -27.69
N GLU A 124 -9.70 11.32 -28.94
CA GLU A 124 -9.65 12.57 -29.74
C GLU A 124 -11.06 13.16 -29.99
N THR A 125 -12.09 12.34 -29.99
CA THR A 125 -13.51 12.76 -30.07
C THR A 125 -14.08 13.03 -28.68
N LEU A 126 -13.90 12.10 -27.74
CA LEU A 126 -14.46 12.18 -26.39
C LEU A 126 -13.93 13.36 -25.57
N LYS A 127 -12.70 13.82 -25.81
CA LYS A 127 -12.12 14.98 -25.13
C LYS A 127 -12.88 16.29 -25.33
N ASN A 128 -13.74 16.35 -26.35
CA ASN A 128 -14.60 17.51 -26.63
C ASN A 128 -16.02 17.38 -26.05
N SER A 129 -16.28 16.34 -25.26
CA SER A 129 -17.56 16.08 -24.59
C SER A 129 -17.48 16.40 -23.09
N LYS A 130 -18.55 16.11 -22.35
CA LYS A 130 -18.58 16.26 -20.88
C LYS A 130 -18.36 14.95 -20.13
N ILE A 131 -17.65 13.99 -20.73
CA ILE A 131 -17.39 12.69 -20.12
C ILE A 131 -16.32 12.78 -19.04
N MET A 132 -16.51 12.05 -17.94
CA MET A 132 -15.45 11.67 -17.00
C MET A 132 -15.28 10.14 -17.08
N LEU A 133 -14.30 9.72 -17.88
CA LEU A 133 -13.99 8.28 -18.06
C LEU A 133 -12.92 7.88 -17.06
N ILE A 134 -13.25 6.95 -16.18
CA ILE A 134 -12.37 6.39 -15.15
C ILE A 134 -12.05 4.94 -15.51
N LEU A 135 -10.78 4.67 -15.76
CA LEU A 135 -10.26 3.31 -15.93
C LEU A 135 -9.61 2.86 -14.63
N CYS A 136 -10.24 1.92 -13.95
CA CYS A 136 -9.75 1.40 -12.68
C CYS A 136 -9.19 -0.01 -12.85
N GLY A 137 -8.06 -0.31 -12.19
CA GLY A 137 -7.51 -1.65 -12.25
C GLY A 137 -6.57 -2.00 -11.10
N SER A 138 -6.33 -3.30 -10.96
CA SER A 138 -5.58 -3.88 -9.84
C SER A 138 -4.26 -4.55 -10.25
N ILE A 139 -4.09 -4.99 -11.50
CA ILE A 139 -2.86 -5.63 -11.98
C ILE A 139 -1.89 -4.54 -12.45
N ILE A 140 -1.08 -4.04 -11.50
CA ILE A 140 -0.23 -2.85 -11.68
C ILE A 140 0.76 -3.01 -12.84
N SER A 141 1.34 -4.20 -13.01
CA SER A 141 2.27 -4.49 -14.11
C SER A 141 1.63 -4.31 -15.49
N THR A 142 0.36 -4.73 -15.64
CA THR A 142 -0.40 -4.57 -16.89
C THR A 142 -0.82 -3.12 -17.08
N ILE A 143 -1.32 -2.46 -16.04
CA ILE A 143 -1.75 -1.05 -16.09
C ILE A 143 -0.58 -0.15 -16.50
N TYR A 144 0.59 -0.39 -15.93
CA TYR A 144 1.79 0.35 -16.29
C TYR A 144 2.12 0.21 -17.79
N LYS A 145 1.98 -1.02 -18.33
CA LYS A 145 2.24 -1.31 -19.73
C LYS A 145 1.28 -0.59 -20.70
N ILE A 146 0.00 -0.46 -20.33
CA ILE A 146 -1.04 0.04 -21.25
C ILE A 146 -1.38 1.51 -21.07
N SER A 147 -1.07 2.11 -19.91
CA SER A 147 -1.51 3.47 -19.59
C SER A 147 -0.50 4.37 -18.89
N LEU A 148 0.40 3.83 -18.08
CA LEU A 148 1.30 4.66 -17.25
C LEU A 148 2.71 4.78 -17.83
N GLY A 149 3.23 3.73 -18.48
CA GLY A 149 4.58 3.67 -19.01
C GLY A 149 4.78 4.56 -20.22
N TYR A 150 5.98 5.14 -20.34
CA TYR A 150 6.37 5.88 -21.55
C TYR A 150 6.22 4.99 -22.81
N GLY A 151 5.57 5.51 -23.84
CA GLY A 151 5.28 4.77 -25.08
C GLY A 151 4.03 3.88 -25.03
N SER A 152 3.29 3.85 -23.90
CA SER A 152 1.98 3.19 -23.87
C SER A 152 0.93 3.99 -24.65
N ALA A 153 -0.11 3.31 -25.17
CA ALA A 153 -1.13 3.93 -26.01
C ALA A 153 -1.84 5.11 -25.32
N LEU A 154 -2.04 5.02 -24.00
CA LEU A 154 -2.74 6.06 -23.23
C LEU A 154 -1.79 7.06 -22.55
N TYR A 155 -0.47 6.90 -22.74
CA TYR A 155 0.49 7.88 -22.25
C TYR A 155 0.27 9.24 -22.94
N GLY A 156 0.13 10.30 -22.16
CA GLY A 156 -0.16 11.66 -22.70
C GLY A 156 -1.61 11.91 -23.10
N ARG A 157 -2.53 10.91 -23.01
CA ARG A 157 -3.98 11.08 -23.20
C ARG A 157 -4.73 11.18 -21.89
N LYS A 158 -4.25 10.49 -20.86
CA LYS A 158 -4.82 10.62 -19.51
C LYS A 158 -4.71 12.05 -19.02
N THR A 159 -5.78 12.56 -18.43
CA THR A 159 -5.82 13.90 -17.82
C THR A 159 -5.33 13.85 -16.37
N ALA A 160 -5.46 12.69 -15.72
CA ALA A 160 -4.95 12.46 -14.37
C ALA A 160 -4.71 10.98 -14.08
N GLU A 161 -3.96 10.72 -13.02
CA GLU A 161 -3.77 9.39 -12.44
C GLU A 161 -3.84 9.45 -10.92
N LEU A 162 -4.37 8.39 -10.31
CA LEU A 162 -4.51 8.24 -8.87
C LEU A 162 -4.07 6.85 -8.44
N GLU A 163 -3.01 6.77 -7.64
CA GLU A 163 -2.61 5.54 -6.98
C GLU A 163 -3.34 5.42 -5.64
N VAL A 164 -4.19 4.39 -5.50
CA VAL A 164 -4.85 4.07 -4.23
C VAL A 164 -3.94 3.16 -3.42
N LYS A 165 -3.39 3.70 -2.34
CA LYS A 165 -2.46 3.01 -1.44
C LYS A 165 -3.21 2.34 -0.27
N PRO A 166 -2.57 1.39 0.45
CA PRO A 166 -3.06 0.96 1.74
C PRO A 166 -3.29 2.15 2.68
N LEU A 167 -4.19 2.00 3.64
CA LEU A 167 -4.46 2.99 4.68
C LEU A 167 -3.21 3.23 5.54
N LYS A 168 -3.06 4.45 6.02
CA LYS A 168 -2.02 4.81 6.98
C LYS A 168 -2.37 4.32 8.38
N PHE A 169 -1.37 4.30 9.28
CA PHE A 169 -1.57 3.85 10.64
C PHE A 169 -2.73 4.57 11.37
N VAL A 170 -2.81 5.89 11.25
CA VAL A 170 -3.85 6.68 11.94
C VAL A 170 -5.27 6.39 11.44
N GLU A 171 -5.40 5.87 10.23
CA GLU A 171 -6.67 5.60 9.56
C GLU A 171 -7.30 4.26 9.97
N ILE A 172 -6.49 3.30 10.48
CA ILE A 172 -6.99 1.97 10.83
C ILE A 172 -7.82 1.93 12.12
N LYS A 173 -7.75 2.97 12.97
CA LYS A 173 -8.50 3.03 14.24
C LYS A 173 -10.00 2.82 14.07
N ASN A 174 -10.54 3.22 12.92
CA ASN A 174 -11.96 3.08 12.62
C ASN A 174 -12.40 1.62 12.42
N PHE A 175 -11.46 0.73 12.09
CA PHE A 175 -11.71 -0.72 12.01
C PHE A 175 -11.71 -1.38 13.39
N PHE A 176 -11.01 -0.78 14.36
CA PHE A 176 -10.78 -1.34 15.69
C PHE A 176 -11.11 -0.35 16.80
N PRO A 177 -12.40 0.05 16.96
CA PRO A 177 -12.80 1.12 17.87
C PRO A 177 -12.60 0.79 19.35
N ARG A 178 -12.36 -0.49 19.69
CA ARG A 178 -12.12 -0.96 21.05
C ARG A 178 -10.66 -1.25 21.36
N TYR A 179 -9.79 -1.25 20.35
CA TYR A 179 -8.39 -1.52 20.57
C TYR A 179 -7.69 -0.33 21.21
N SER A 180 -6.84 -0.65 22.17
CA SER A 180 -5.92 0.32 22.77
C SER A 180 -4.88 0.81 21.74
N PRO A 181 -4.20 1.93 22.00
CA PRO A 181 -3.09 2.39 21.17
C PRO A 181 -2.04 1.32 20.88
N LYS A 182 -1.74 0.48 21.87
CA LYS A 182 -0.80 -0.64 21.75
C LYS A 182 -1.33 -1.68 20.73
N GLU A 183 -2.57 -2.12 20.89
CA GLU A 183 -3.19 -3.11 19.99
C GLU A 183 -3.33 -2.57 18.56
N LEU A 184 -3.56 -1.26 18.37
CA LEU A 184 -3.58 -0.65 17.04
C LEU A 184 -2.20 -0.75 16.35
N VAL A 185 -1.10 -0.54 17.05
CA VAL A 185 0.24 -0.74 16.48
C VAL A 185 0.50 -2.22 16.19
N GLU A 186 0.10 -3.11 17.08
CA GLU A 186 0.25 -4.56 16.92
C GLU A 186 -0.53 -5.09 15.70
N VAL A 187 -1.80 -4.70 15.54
CA VAL A 187 -2.59 -5.12 14.36
C VAL A 187 -2.03 -4.52 13.08
N TYR A 188 -1.57 -3.27 13.10
CA TYR A 188 -0.92 -2.65 11.93
C TYR A 188 0.41 -3.35 11.59
N ALA A 189 1.18 -3.75 12.58
CA ALA A 189 2.40 -4.54 12.35
C ALA A 189 2.12 -5.88 11.67
N VAL A 190 0.99 -6.52 11.98
CA VAL A 190 0.58 -7.81 11.40
C VAL A 190 -0.05 -7.64 10.01
N LEU A 191 -1.06 -6.78 9.87
CA LEU A 191 -1.90 -6.68 8.66
C LEU A 191 -1.55 -5.53 7.74
N GLY A 192 -0.84 -4.50 8.26
CA GLY A 192 -0.69 -3.24 7.56
C GLY A 192 -2.02 -2.49 7.44
N GLY A 193 -2.12 -1.64 6.41
CA GLY A 193 -3.31 -0.82 6.16
C GLY A 193 -4.18 -1.30 5.00
N VAL A 194 -4.17 -2.59 4.65
CA VAL A 194 -5.02 -3.11 3.57
C VAL A 194 -6.44 -3.35 4.11
N PRO A 195 -7.47 -2.58 3.67
CA PRO A 195 -8.81 -2.63 4.26
C PRO A 195 -9.38 -4.05 4.35
N ARG A 196 -9.26 -4.84 3.28
CA ARG A 196 -9.77 -6.21 3.25
C ARG A 196 -9.12 -7.12 4.31
N TYR A 197 -7.85 -6.90 4.66
CA TYR A 197 -7.18 -7.67 5.71
C TYR A 197 -7.66 -7.24 7.09
N LEU A 198 -7.86 -5.93 7.29
CA LEU A 198 -8.39 -5.37 8.54
C LEU A 198 -9.81 -5.88 8.82
N GLU A 199 -10.65 -6.03 7.79
CA GLU A 199 -12.00 -6.58 7.88
C GLU A 199 -12.05 -8.05 8.32
N GLU A 200 -10.97 -8.83 8.13
CA GLU A 200 -10.91 -10.23 8.54
C GLU A 200 -10.76 -10.41 10.06
N PHE A 201 -10.14 -9.44 10.74
CA PHE A 201 -9.96 -9.51 12.19
C PHE A 201 -11.26 -9.14 12.91
N ASP A 202 -11.55 -9.88 13.97
CA ASP A 202 -12.63 -9.55 14.88
C ASP A 202 -12.13 -8.50 15.90
N TYR A 203 -12.69 -7.30 15.84
CA TYR A 203 -12.34 -6.19 16.74
C TYR A 203 -12.77 -6.40 18.20
N LEU A 204 -13.52 -7.47 18.51
CA LEU A 204 -13.89 -7.90 19.86
C LEU A 204 -12.92 -8.93 20.45
N ALA A 205 -12.11 -9.57 19.61
CA ALA A 205 -11.12 -10.56 20.02
C ALA A 205 -9.73 -9.92 20.16
N ASP A 206 -8.89 -10.49 21.01
CA ASP A 206 -7.49 -10.08 21.14
C ASP A 206 -6.65 -10.44 19.87
N ILE A 207 -5.48 -9.85 19.78
CA ILE A 207 -4.59 -10.03 18.63
C ILE A 207 -4.17 -11.50 18.43
N ALA A 208 -3.85 -12.21 19.52
CA ALA A 208 -3.40 -13.61 19.44
C ALA A 208 -4.53 -14.53 18.95
N SER A 209 -5.75 -14.34 19.44
CA SER A 209 -6.94 -15.06 18.99
C SER A 209 -7.24 -14.80 17.51
N ASN A 210 -7.09 -13.57 17.05
CA ASN A 210 -7.22 -13.20 15.64
C ASN A 210 -6.13 -13.84 14.79
N ILE A 211 -4.87 -13.78 15.20
CA ILE A 211 -3.76 -14.44 14.49
C ILE A 211 -4.05 -15.93 14.37
N LYS A 212 -4.39 -16.60 15.48
CA LYS A 212 -4.71 -18.03 15.51
C LYS A 212 -5.81 -18.40 14.52
N SER A 213 -6.93 -17.71 14.56
CA SER A 213 -8.14 -18.06 13.79
C SER A 213 -8.16 -17.54 12.36
N LYS A 214 -7.52 -16.39 12.08
CA LYS A 214 -7.63 -15.68 10.79
C LYS A 214 -6.39 -15.78 9.91
N ILE A 215 -5.22 -16.10 10.50
CA ILE A 215 -3.96 -16.21 9.74
C ILE A 215 -3.40 -17.62 9.78
N LEU A 216 -3.31 -18.24 10.97
CA LEU A 216 -2.69 -19.56 11.10
C LEU A 216 -3.62 -20.71 10.73
N ASN A 217 -4.93 -20.50 10.74
CA ASN A 217 -5.91 -21.51 10.31
C ASN A 217 -5.85 -21.66 8.77
N ARG A 218 -5.53 -22.87 8.29
CA ARG A 218 -5.40 -23.18 6.86
C ARG A 218 -6.67 -22.94 6.02
N THR A 219 -7.86 -22.91 6.65
CA THR A 219 -9.12 -22.63 5.98
C THR A 219 -9.45 -21.14 5.91
N SER A 220 -8.66 -20.30 6.58
CA SER A 220 -8.89 -18.85 6.60
C SER A 220 -8.41 -18.17 5.33
N PHE A 221 -9.06 -17.06 5.01
CA PHE A 221 -8.74 -16.24 3.85
C PHE A 221 -7.27 -15.76 3.83
N LEU A 222 -6.74 -15.35 4.98
CA LEU A 222 -5.40 -14.79 5.07
C LEU A 222 -4.29 -15.83 4.98
N TYR A 223 -4.59 -17.13 5.21
CA TYR A 223 -3.57 -18.18 5.22
C TYR A 223 -2.74 -18.27 3.94
N ASN A 224 -3.40 -18.26 2.77
CA ASN A 224 -2.75 -18.36 1.46
C ASN A 224 -2.73 -17.04 0.69
N GLU A 225 -3.19 -15.94 1.28
CA GLU A 225 -3.38 -14.69 0.57
C GLU A 225 -2.12 -14.14 -0.13
N PRO A 226 -0.91 -14.12 0.49
CA PRO A 226 0.28 -13.65 -0.20
C PRO A 226 0.63 -14.48 -1.45
N LEU A 227 0.38 -15.78 -1.43
CA LEU A 227 0.57 -16.66 -2.59
C LEU A 227 -0.45 -16.35 -3.67
N ASN A 228 -1.73 -16.23 -3.31
CA ASN A 228 -2.81 -15.95 -4.24
C ASN A 228 -2.56 -14.65 -5.00
N LEU A 229 -2.10 -13.59 -4.30
CA LEU A 229 -1.77 -12.33 -4.94
C LEU A 229 -0.59 -12.46 -5.93
N LEU A 230 0.43 -13.26 -5.61
CA LEU A 230 1.55 -13.50 -6.53
C LEU A 230 1.11 -14.25 -7.78
N PHE A 231 0.23 -15.26 -7.63
CA PHE A 231 -0.34 -15.99 -8.78
C PHE A 231 -1.17 -15.09 -9.69
N GLU A 232 -1.93 -14.17 -9.13
CA GLU A 232 -2.78 -13.25 -9.88
C GLU A 232 -1.97 -12.17 -10.62
N GLU A 233 -0.88 -11.67 -10.01
CA GLU A 233 -0.05 -10.61 -10.56
C GLU A 233 0.99 -11.15 -11.58
N PHE A 234 1.53 -12.37 -11.37
CA PHE A 234 2.67 -12.88 -12.12
C PHE A 234 2.46 -14.24 -12.73
N LYS A 235 2.81 -14.38 -14.02
CA LYS A 235 2.85 -15.69 -14.69
C LYS A 235 3.94 -16.60 -14.14
N ASP A 236 5.15 -16.04 -13.87
CA ASP A 236 6.32 -16.74 -13.30
C ASP A 236 6.47 -16.31 -11.81
N TYR A 237 5.46 -16.65 -11.00
CA TYR A 237 5.41 -16.24 -9.60
C TYR A 237 6.55 -16.87 -8.76
N SER A 238 7.09 -18.02 -9.12
CA SER A 238 8.09 -18.76 -8.34
C SER A 238 9.37 -17.95 -8.11
N ARG A 239 9.81 -17.18 -9.09
CA ARG A 239 10.98 -16.31 -8.96
C ARG A 239 10.72 -15.13 -8.02
N TYR A 240 9.55 -14.51 -8.15
CA TYR A 240 9.14 -13.45 -7.24
C TYR A 240 9.02 -13.95 -5.81
N PHE A 241 8.45 -15.14 -5.62
CA PHE A 241 8.39 -15.80 -4.33
C PHE A 241 9.78 -16.05 -3.74
N GLY A 242 10.72 -16.62 -4.51
CA GLY A 242 12.10 -16.84 -4.08
C GLY A 242 12.82 -15.56 -3.64
N ILE A 243 12.59 -14.45 -4.35
CA ILE A 243 13.13 -13.13 -3.99
C ILE A 243 12.54 -12.63 -2.66
N LEU A 244 11.21 -12.72 -2.51
CA LEU A 244 10.53 -12.29 -1.27
C LEU A 244 10.95 -13.13 -0.07
N ASN A 245 11.06 -14.44 -0.25
CA ASN A 245 11.56 -15.35 0.80
C ASN A 245 13.01 -15.04 1.18
N ALA A 246 13.88 -14.72 0.21
CA ALA A 246 15.25 -14.31 0.49
C ALA A 246 15.32 -13.02 1.30
N ILE A 247 14.50 -12.00 0.94
CA ILE A 247 14.44 -10.73 1.66
C ILE A 247 13.87 -10.93 3.07
N ALA A 248 12.80 -11.72 3.21
CA ALA A 248 12.21 -12.07 4.52
C ALA A 248 13.20 -12.81 5.42
N GLY A 249 14.03 -13.67 4.85
CA GLY A 249 15.12 -14.38 5.51
C GLY A 249 16.39 -13.52 5.73
N GLY A 250 16.29 -12.17 5.64
CA GLY A 250 17.33 -11.22 6.01
C GLY A 250 18.33 -10.87 4.90
N ALA A 251 18.15 -11.31 3.65
CA ALA A 251 18.94 -10.79 2.53
C ALA A 251 18.51 -9.35 2.21
N THR A 252 19.42 -8.41 2.39
CA THR A 252 19.12 -6.98 2.23
C THR A 252 19.82 -6.34 1.03
N THR A 253 20.97 -6.89 0.64
CA THR A 253 21.74 -6.40 -0.51
C THR A 253 21.38 -7.14 -1.80
N PHE A 254 21.63 -6.49 -2.93
CA PHE A 254 21.37 -7.06 -4.24
C PHE A 254 22.08 -8.41 -4.43
N SER A 255 23.33 -8.51 -3.97
CA SER A 255 24.14 -9.73 -4.07
C SER A 255 23.59 -10.88 -3.22
N GLU A 256 23.23 -10.60 -1.95
CA GLU A 256 22.62 -11.58 -1.04
C GLU A 256 21.29 -12.10 -1.57
N ILE A 257 20.43 -11.19 -2.08
CA ILE A 257 19.14 -11.55 -2.67
C ILE A 257 19.33 -12.46 -3.88
N SER A 258 20.27 -12.12 -4.78
CA SER A 258 20.60 -12.96 -5.94
C SER A 258 21.05 -14.36 -5.52
N SER A 259 21.95 -14.43 -4.56
CA SER A 259 22.50 -15.70 -4.06
C SER A 259 21.42 -16.57 -3.41
N LYS A 260 20.65 -16.02 -2.46
CA LYS A 260 19.62 -16.77 -1.72
C LYS A 260 18.41 -17.14 -2.57
N SER A 261 17.97 -16.24 -3.48
CA SER A 261 16.83 -16.51 -4.36
C SER A 261 17.16 -17.37 -5.58
N LYS A 262 18.45 -17.61 -5.86
CA LYS A 262 18.95 -18.27 -7.07
C LYS A 262 18.55 -17.56 -8.37
N VAL A 263 18.19 -16.29 -8.30
CA VAL A 263 17.86 -15.46 -9.47
C VAL A 263 19.14 -14.75 -9.93
N PRO A 264 19.57 -14.95 -11.18
CA PRO A 264 20.78 -14.32 -11.71
C PRO A 264 20.75 -12.80 -11.61
N GLN A 265 21.89 -12.17 -11.27
CA GLN A 265 22.00 -10.71 -11.05
C GLN A 265 21.50 -9.89 -12.24
N ASN A 266 21.79 -10.30 -13.48
CA ASN A 266 21.34 -9.62 -14.69
C ASN A 266 19.81 -9.59 -14.87
N LYS A 267 19.07 -10.48 -14.21
CA LYS A 267 17.60 -10.54 -14.23
C LYS A 267 16.96 -9.97 -12.96
N LEU A 268 17.67 -10.00 -11.83
CA LEU A 268 17.13 -9.61 -10.52
C LEU A 268 16.62 -8.17 -10.48
N SER A 269 17.32 -7.23 -11.14
CA SER A 269 16.93 -5.81 -11.19
C SER A 269 15.50 -5.62 -11.70
N LYS A 270 15.12 -6.36 -12.76
CA LYS A 270 13.75 -6.30 -13.32
C LYS A 270 12.70 -6.80 -12.33
N TYR A 271 12.99 -7.89 -11.63
CA TYR A 271 12.06 -8.45 -10.63
C TYR A 271 11.89 -7.51 -9.43
N LEU A 272 12.99 -6.99 -8.89
CA LEU A 272 12.94 -6.04 -7.77
C LEU A 272 12.19 -4.77 -8.15
N MET A 273 12.45 -4.20 -9.33
CA MET A 273 11.72 -3.02 -9.82
C MET A 273 10.22 -3.28 -9.93
N THR A 274 9.81 -4.48 -10.32
CA THR A 274 8.40 -4.86 -10.39
C THR A 274 7.80 -4.98 -8.99
N LEU A 275 8.50 -5.63 -8.05
CA LEU A 275 8.06 -5.75 -6.66
C LEU A 275 7.99 -4.38 -5.93
N GLU A 276 8.89 -3.45 -6.28
CA GLU A 276 8.83 -2.05 -5.81
C GLU A 276 7.57 -1.33 -6.33
N ARG A 277 7.26 -1.49 -7.63
CA ARG A 277 6.07 -0.86 -8.25
C ARG A 277 4.75 -1.33 -7.63
N ILE A 278 4.66 -2.61 -7.28
CA ILE A 278 3.44 -3.14 -6.64
C ILE A 278 3.43 -2.94 -5.12
N GLY A 279 4.48 -2.29 -4.57
CA GLY A 279 4.54 -1.90 -3.17
C GLY A 279 4.75 -3.05 -2.18
N ILE A 280 5.30 -4.20 -2.61
CA ILE A 280 5.64 -5.33 -1.73
C ILE A 280 7.07 -5.21 -1.19
N VAL A 281 7.99 -4.67 -2.00
CA VAL A 281 9.37 -4.41 -1.62
C VAL A 281 9.63 -2.92 -1.69
N LYS A 282 10.43 -2.41 -0.77
CA LYS A 282 10.96 -1.04 -0.82
C LYS A 282 12.47 -1.07 -0.82
N ARG A 283 13.05 -0.13 -1.57
CA ARG A 283 14.47 0.15 -1.58
C ARG A 283 14.74 1.29 -0.61
N ILE A 284 15.62 1.05 0.36
CA ILE A 284 15.97 2.01 1.41
C ILE A 284 17.42 2.39 1.27
N TYR A 285 17.72 3.67 1.49
CA TYR A 285 19.07 4.23 1.56
C TYR A 285 19.09 5.31 2.65
N PRO A 286 20.25 5.66 3.21
CA PRO A 286 20.33 6.72 4.21
C PRO A 286 19.65 7.99 3.72
N VAL A 287 18.78 8.58 4.52
CA VAL A 287 17.93 9.72 4.11
C VAL A 287 18.74 10.95 3.68
N THR A 288 19.99 11.05 4.10
CA THR A 288 20.96 12.09 3.72
C THR A 288 21.57 11.88 2.32
N GLU A 289 21.43 10.69 1.74
CA GLU A 289 22.01 10.39 0.43
C GLU A 289 21.07 10.80 -0.72
N ARG A 290 21.64 11.41 -1.76
CA ARG A 290 20.90 11.71 -3.02
C ARG A 290 21.00 10.57 -4.03
N LYS A 291 22.06 9.77 -3.97
CA LYS A 291 22.27 8.59 -4.86
C LYS A 291 22.52 7.38 -3.98
N ALA A 292 21.84 6.30 -4.31
CA ALA A 292 21.77 5.08 -3.53
C ALA A 292 23.07 4.24 -3.62
N LYS A 293 24.17 4.70 -3.03
CA LYS A 293 25.41 3.89 -2.92
C LYS A 293 25.27 2.75 -1.91
N ARG A 294 24.48 2.99 -0.82
CA ARG A 294 24.22 2.03 0.26
C ARG A 294 22.74 1.68 0.27
N THR A 295 22.35 0.86 -0.68
CA THR A 295 20.94 0.46 -0.85
C THR A 295 20.68 -0.86 -0.16
N VAL A 296 19.61 -0.93 0.61
CA VAL A 296 19.05 -2.17 1.15
C VAL A 296 17.61 -2.37 0.69
N TYR A 297 17.21 -3.62 0.49
CA TYR A 297 15.85 -4.01 0.14
C TYR A 297 15.16 -4.59 1.36
N LYS A 298 13.93 -4.16 1.60
CA LYS A 298 13.08 -4.70 2.68
C LYS A 298 11.67 -4.94 2.17
N LEU A 299 10.95 -5.87 2.78
CA LEU A 299 9.51 -6.00 2.57
C LEU A 299 8.83 -4.74 3.10
N SER A 300 8.04 -4.07 2.27
CA SER A 300 7.28 -2.86 2.64
C SER A 300 5.90 -3.19 3.19
N ASP A 301 5.35 -4.34 2.80
CA ASP A 301 4.05 -4.81 3.26
C ASP A 301 4.20 -5.57 4.58
N ASN A 302 3.49 -5.12 5.62
CA ASN A 302 3.57 -5.71 6.95
C ASN A 302 3.01 -7.14 6.96
N PHE A 303 1.91 -7.40 6.23
CA PHE A 303 1.33 -8.74 6.18
C PHE A 303 2.24 -9.74 5.48
N TYR A 304 2.89 -9.35 4.36
CA TYR A 304 3.94 -10.19 3.75
C TYR A 304 5.09 -10.44 4.70
N ARG A 305 5.52 -9.43 5.47
CA ARG A 305 6.57 -9.56 6.49
C ARG A 305 6.19 -10.58 7.55
N PHE A 306 4.96 -10.49 8.08
CA PHE A 306 4.42 -11.44 9.06
C PHE A 306 4.31 -12.84 8.49
N TRP A 307 3.72 -12.97 7.31
CA TRP A 307 3.46 -14.26 6.67
C TRP A 307 4.74 -15.03 6.32
N PHE A 308 5.73 -14.39 5.73
CA PHE A 308 7.02 -15.01 5.42
C PHE A 308 7.85 -15.34 6.67
N ARG A 309 7.65 -14.62 7.76
CA ARG A 309 8.36 -14.88 9.02
C ARG A 309 7.77 -16.03 9.79
N TYR A 310 6.45 -16.14 9.89
CA TYR A 310 5.78 -17.06 10.80
C TYR A 310 4.91 -18.11 10.12
N VAL A 311 4.23 -17.78 9.02
CA VAL A 311 3.31 -18.73 8.36
C VAL A 311 4.06 -19.64 7.41
N TYR A 312 4.84 -19.08 6.50
CA TYR A 312 5.51 -19.85 5.45
C TYR A 312 6.51 -20.88 6.00
N PRO A 313 7.42 -20.55 6.95
CA PRO A 313 8.35 -21.53 7.51
C PRO A 313 7.67 -22.66 8.27
N ASN A 314 6.50 -22.37 8.85
CA ASN A 314 5.77 -23.29 9.73
C ASN A 314 4.61 -24.02 9.03
N ARG A 315 4.55 -23.98 7.68
CA ARG A 315 3.44 -24.61 6.94
C ARG A 315 3.25 -26.08 7.26
N SER A 316 4.33 -26.83 7.49
CA SER A 316 4.24 -28.26 7.84
C SER A 316 3.41 -28.50 9.10
N PHE A 317 3.59 -27.68 10.14
CA PHE A 317 2.80 -27.75 11.36
C PHE A 317 1.35 -27.31 11.12
N LEU A 318 1.17 -26.19 10.41
CA LEU A 318 -0.14 -25.62 10.16
C LEU A 318 -1.02 -26.52 9.28
N GLU A 319 -0.45 -27.25 8.31
CA GLU A 319 -1.19 -28.23 7.50
C GLU A 319 -1.63 -29.46 8.31
N MET A 320 -0.97 -29.73 9.44
CA MET A 320 -1.35 -30.76 10.41
C MET A 320 -2.28 -30.23 11.53
N ASP A 321 -2.75 -28.99 11.42
CA ASP A 321 -3.54 -28.27 12.43
C ASP A 321 -2.79 -28.03 13.75
N GLU A 322 -1.46 -28.16 13.78
CA GLU A 322 -0.60 -27.86 14.93
C GLU A 322 -0.29 -26.36 15.01
N VAL A 323 -1.29 -25.58 15.45
CA VAL A 323 -1.20 -24.11 15.47
C VAL A 323 -0.48 -23.58 16.72
N ASP A 324 -0.58 -24.26 17.85
CA ASP A 324 -0.09 -23.76 19.15
C ASP A 324 1.44 -23.60 19.21
N PRO A 325 2.28 -24.50 18.66
CA PRO A 325 3.72 -24.27 18.59
C PRO A 325 4.12 -23.01 17.81
N VAL A 326 3.41 -22.74 16.70
CA VAL A 326 3.65 -21.55 15.88
C VAL A 326 3.22 -20.29 16.63
N LEU A 327 2.12 -20.34 17.38
CA LEU A 327 1.67 -19.21 18.19
C LEU A 327 2.64 -18.90 19.33
N GLU A 328 3.27 -19.89 19.94
CA GLU A 328 4.32 -19.70 20.96
C GLU A 328 5.59 -19.06 20.35
N GLU A 329 6.01 -19.49 19.16
CA GLU A 329 7.11 -18.84 18.43
C GLU A 329 6.81 -17.35 18.20
N ILE A 330 5.58 -17.04 17.71
CA ILE A 330 5.15 -15.66 17.52
C ILE A 330 5.21 -14.88 18.82
N ARG A 331 4.70 -15.41 19.93
CA ARG A 331 4.70 -14.74 21.24
C ARG A 331 6.11 -14.39 21.71
N GLY A 332 7.06 -15.31 21.53
CA GLY A 332 8.45 -15.10 21.93
C GLY A 332 9.15 -13.95 21.22
N ASP A 333 8.78 -13.68 19.99
CA ASP A 333 9.46 -12.71 19.11
C ASP A 333 8.59 -11.48 18.75
N PHE A 334 7.33 -11.47 19.14
CA PHE A 334 6.33 -10.48 18.70
C PHE A 334 6.72 -9.03 19.00
N ASN A 335 7.31 -8.77 20.16
CA ASN A 335 7.76 -7.42 20.52
C ASN A 335 8.84 -6.90 19.56
N ALA A 336 9.79 -7.74 19.18
CA ALA A 336 10.83 -7.37 18.22
C ALA A 336 10.24 -7.16 16.83
N PHE A 337 9.29 -8.00 16.41
CA PHE A 337 8.58 -7.88 15.14
C PHE A 337 7.79 -6.56 15.05
N VAL A 338 7.02 -6.21 16.08
CA VAL A 338 6.24 -4.97 16.16
C VAL A 338 7.14 -3.74 16.18
N GLY A 339 8.31 -3.81 16.83
CA GLY A 339 9.28 -2.72 16.88
C GLY A 339 9.66 -2.20 15.48
N LEU A 340 9.86 -3.11 14.52
CA LEU A 340 10.18 -2.72 13.13
C LEU A 340 9.05 -1.94 12.44
N ALA A 341 7.80 -2.32 12.71
CA ALA A 341 6.65 -1.60 12.17
C ALA A 341 6.44 -0.27 12.89
N PHE A 342 6.76 -0.18 14.17
CA PHE A 342 6.68 1.04 14.95
C PHE A 342 7.64 2.11 14.43
N GLU A 343 8.87 1.74 14.03
CA GLU A 343 9.78 2.67 13.33
C GLU A 343 9.18 3.20 12.02
N ASP A 344 8.56 2.33 11.22
CA ASP A 344 7.90 2.74 9.96
C ASP A 344 6.74 3.71 10.23
N ILE A 345 5.96 3.53 11.31
CA ILE A 345 4.89 4.44 11.75
C ILE A 345 5.47 5.82 12.11
N VAL A 346 6.57 5.86 12.84
CA VAL A 346 7.21 7.14 13.22
C VAL A 346 7.78 7.87 12.00
N ILE A 347 8.37 7.14 11.05
CA ILE A 347 8.80 7.71 9.77
C ILE A 347 7.61 8.30 9.00
N GLU A 348 6.47 7.59 8.93
CA GLU A 348 5.26 8.07 8.29
C GLU A 348 4.73 9.35 8.92
N MET A 349 4.68 9.40 10.26
CA MET A 349 4.26 10.58 11.02
C MET A 349 5.16 11.80 10.73
N LEU A 350 6.47 11.62 10.80
CA LEU A 350 7.43 12.70 10.56
C LEU A 350 7.45 13.16 9.09
N SER A 351 7.10 12.25 8.15
CA SER A 351 7.06 12.56 6.71
C SER A 351 6.00 13.61 6.34
N LYS A 352 5.06 13.93 7.24
CA LYS A 352 4.12 15.05 7.07
C LYS A 352 4.83 16.43 7.08
N LYS A 353 5.98 16.55 7.77
CA LYS A 353 6.71 17.82 7.98
C LYS A 353 8.15 17.81 7.48
N TYR A 354 8.78 16.65 7.40
CA TYR A 354 10.19 16.46 7.09
C TYR A 354 10.37 15.45 5.95
N LYS A 355 11.48 15.55 5.23
CA LYS A 355 11.99 14.41 4.48
C LYS A 355 12.54 13.40 5.49
N ALA A 356 11.73 12.43 5.90
CA ALA A 356 12.07 11.48 6.96
C ALA A 356 12.51 10.12 6.41
N GLY A 357 13.41 9.46 7.14
CA GLY A 357 13.88 8.12 6.81
C GLY A 357 14.96 7.63 7.78
N ARG A 358 15.40 6.40 7.59
CA ARG A 358 16.49 5.80 8.36
C ARG A 358 17.84 6.38 7.93
N TRP A 359 18.80 6.33 8.85
CA TRP A 359 20.18 6.66 8.54
C TRP A 359 21.13 5.63 9.15
N TRP A 360 22.17 5.25 8.41
CA TRP A 360 23.21 4.36 8.90
C TRP A 360 24.55 4.65 8.21
N TYR A 361 25.61 4.40 8.97
CA TYR A 361 26.98 4.45 8.48
C TYR A 361 27.82 3.42 9.23
N LYS A 362 28.41 2.44 8.52
CA LYS A 362 29.06 1.25 9.10
C LYS A 362 28.09 0.56 10.09
N ASP A 363 28.51 0.41 11.34
CA ASP A 363 27.75 -0.27 12.40
C ASP A 363 26.85 0.69 13.23
N VAL A 364 26.80 1.96 12.87
CA VAL A 364 25.98 2.97 13.55
C VAL A 364 24.70 3.23 12.77
N GLU A 365 23.57 3.10 13.44
CA GLU A 365 22.23 3.35 12.90
C GLU A 365 21.50 4.37 13.77
N ILE A 366 20.69 5.22 13.12
CA ILE A 366 19.70 6.10 13.74
C ILE A 366 18.33 5.71 13.17
N ASP A 367 17.38 5.40 14.04
CA ASP A 367 16.08 4.85 13.65
C ASP A 367 15.34 5.79 12.70
N VAL A 368 15.31 7.10 13.01
CA VAL A 368 14.68 8.10 12.14
C VAL A 368 15.46 9.41 12.13
N VAL A 369 15.73 9.93 10.93
CA VAL A 369 16.27 11.28 10.70
C VAL A 369 15.31 12.02 9.79
N GLY A 370 14.86 13.21 10.20
CA GLY A 370 14.00 14.10 9.43
C GLY A 370 14.75 15.38 9.03
N ILE A 371 14.67 15.74 7.75
CA ILE A 371 15.40 16.89 7.17
C ILE A 371 14.38 17.90 6.64
N ARG A 372 14.50 19.17 7.06
CA ARG A 372 13.67 20.28 6.58
C ARG A 372 14.47 21.58 6.56
N LYS A 373 14.80 22.11 5.37
CA LYS A 373 15.59 23.36 5.21
C LYS A 373 16.81 23.39 6.16
N ASP A 374 16.74 24.25 7.17
CA ASP A 374 17.83 24.52 8.12
C ASP A 374 17.67 23.73 9.44
N GLU A 375 16.78 22.74 9.48
CA GLU A 375 16.50 21.93 10.65
C GLU A 375 16.66 20.43 10.34
N VAL A 376 17.35 19.73 11.23
CA VAL A 376 17.50 18.27 11.19
C VAL A 376 17.05 17.71 12.53
N VAL A 377 16.14 16.75 12.50
CA VAL A 377 15.63 16.07 13.69
C VAL A 377 16.09 14.62 13.70
N PHE A 378 16.53 14.15 14.84
CA PHE A 378 17.00 12.78 15.06
C PHE A 378 16.11 12.11 16.09
N PHE A 379 15.67 10.88 15.83
CA PHE A 379 14.83 10.12 16.74
C PHE A 379 15.33 8.69 16.92
N GLU A 380 15.31 8.22 18.17
CA GLU A 380 15.33 6.80 18.52
C GLU A 380 13.92 6.34 18.82
N VAL A 381 13.58 5.13 18.37
CA VAL A 381 12.24 4.54 18.47
C VAL A 381 12.32 3.23 19.23
N LYS A 382 11.55 3.09 20.31
CA LYS A 382 11.62 1.91 21.19
C LYS A 382 10.23 1.34 21.49
N TRP A 383 9.97 0.12 21.04
CA TRP A 383 8.73 -0.60 21.32
C TRP A 383 8.75 -1.22 22.73
N ARG A 384 8.98 -0.38 23.74
CA ARG A 384 8.93 -0.74 25.15
C ARG A 384 8.65 0.48 26.03
N ASP A 385 8.28 0.22 27.28
CA ASP A 385 8.13 1.28 28.28
C ASP A 385 9.52 1.72 28.76
N LEU A 386 9.68 3.01 28.95
CA LEU A 386 10.92 3.63 29.39
C LEU A 386 10.68 4.44 30.67
N SER A 387 11.64 4.37 31.59
CA SER A 387 11.79 5.36 32.64
C SER A 387 12.46 6.62 32.09
N TYR A 388 12.33 7.72 32.81
CA TYR A 388 13.05 8.97 32.51
C TYR A 388 14.56 8.75 32.31
N LYS A 389 15.20 8.02 33.25
CA LYS A 389 16.66 7.75 33.19
C LYS A 389 17.07 6.95 31.96
N GLU A 390 16.27 5.97 31.56
CA GLU A 390 16.54 5.18 30.34
C GLU A 390 16.38 6.05 29.09
N ALA A 391 15.33 6.87 29.04
CA ALA A 391 15.09 7.77 27.92
C ALA A 391 16.23 8.79 27.77
N LEU A 392 16.68 9.40 28.86
CA LEU A 392 17.80 10.32 28.84
C LEU A 392 19.08 9.66 28.31
N LYS A 393 19.44 8.47 28.81
CA LYS A 393 20.61 7.71 28.34
C LYS A 393 20.53 7.37 26.84
N ILE A 394 19.33 7.14 26.32
CA ILE A 394 19.12 6.88 24.87
C ILE A 394 19.34 8.17 24.09
N LEU A 395 18.84 9.29 24.59
CA LEU A 395 19.01 10.61 23.97
C LEU A 395 20.47 11.04 23.93
N ASP A 396 21.23 10.86 25.03
CA ASP A 396 22.69 11.16 25.08
C ASP A 396 23.44 10.39 23.99
N LYS A 397 23.13 9.07 23.85
CA LYS A 397 23.72 8.24 22.79
C LYS A 397 23.29 8.66 21.38
N LEU A 398 22.07 9.15 21.24
CA LEU A 398 21.57 9.64 19.95
C LEU A 398 22.30 10.90 19.53
N GLU A 399 22.58 11.81 20.46
CA GLU A 399 23.40 12.99 20.22
C GLU A 399 24.79 12.59 19.72
N GLU A 400 25.49 11.69 20.42
CA GLU A 400 26.78 11.14 20.00
C GLU A 400 26.77 10.55 18.58
N LYS A 401 25.76 9.69 18.29
CA LYS A 401 25.59 9.10 16.96
C LYS A 401 25.37 10.15 15.88
N SER A 402 24.62 11.21 16.20
CA SER A 402 24.26 12.25 15.25
C SER A 402 25.47 13.00 14.70
N GLU A 403 26.60 13.08 15.46
CA GLU A 403 27.84 13.72 15.01
C GLU A 403 28.43 13.05 13.74
N LEU A 404 28.11 11.79 13.50
CA LEU A 404 28.53 11.08 12.29
C LEU A 404 27.69 11.46 11.05
N VAL A 405 26.55 12.12 11.26
CA VAL A 405 25.67 12.55 10.18
C VAL A 405 26.16 13.85 9.58
N LYS A 406 26.72 13.78 8.38
CA LYS A 406 27.24 14.96 7.66
C LYS A 406 26.09 15.71 6.98
N ILE A 407 25.46 16.60 7.73
CA ILE A 407 24.39 17.48 7.25
C ILE A 407 24.40 18.79 8.04
N ASP A 408 24.19 19.89 7.35
CA ASP A 408 24.08 21.22 7.94
C ASP A 408 22.64 21.46 8.43
N GLY A 409 22.49 22.25 9.48
CA GLY A 409 21.20 22.64 10.04
C GLY A 409 21.16 22.61 11.57
N LYS A 410 20.12 23.23 12.13
CA LYS A 410 19.88 23.19 13.59
C LYS A 410 19.44 21.78 13.99
N ARG A 411 20.24 21.13 14.82
CA ARG A 411 19.98 19.77 15.28
C ARG A 411 18.97 19.78 16.42
N LYS A 412 18.01 18.88 16.36
CA LYS A 412 17.04 18.59 17.42
C LYS A 412 16.92 17.09 17.63
N TYR A 413 16.66 16.67 18.83
CA TYR A 413 16.67 15.28 19.23
C TYR A 413 15.32 14.89 19.83
N GLY A 414 14.98 13.64 19.68
CA GLY A 414 13.73 13.12 20.24
C GLY A 414 13.75 11.62 20.42
N ILE A 415 12.79 11.16 21.18
CA ILE A 415 12.55 9.75 21.46
C ILE A 415 11.08 9.44 21.31
N VAL A 416 10.78 8.30 20.70
CA VAL A 416 9.44 7.75 20.60
C VAL A 416 9.43 6.37 21.26
N ALA A 417 8.54 6.15 22.22
CA ALA A 417 8.45 4.86 22.89
C ALA A 417 7.00 4.45 23.12
N ARG A 418 6.77 3.19 23.50
CA ARG A 418 5.42 2.71 23.84
C ARG A 418 4.83 3.52 24.98
N LYS A 419 5.62 3.80 26.03
CA LYS A 419 5.30 4.69 27.14
C LYS A 419 6.59 5.28 27.72
N ILE A 420 6.57 6.55 28.11
CA ILE A 420 7.69 7.20 28.78
C ILE A 420 7.18 7.78 30.12
N ARG A 421 7.72 7.28 31.22
CA ARG A 421 7.39 7.77 32.54
C ARG A 421 8.09 9.10 32.78
N GLU A 422 7.39 10.07 33.39
CA GLU A 422 7.91 11.38 33.71
C GLU A 422 8.48 12.11 32.47
N LYS A 423 7.83 11.96 31.32
CA LYS A 423 8.27 12.53 30.04
C LYS A 423 8.41 14.05 30.07
N GLU A 424 7.66 14.73 30.93
CA GLU A 424 7.69 16.16 31.15
C GLU A 424 9.05 16.67 31.70
N LYS A 425 9.87 15.79 32.28
CA LYS A 425 11.20 16.11 32.73
C LYS A 425 12.28 16.16 31.63
N LEU A 426 11.94 15.69 30.41
CA LEU A 426 12.84 15.68 29.25
C LEU A 426 12.73 17.00 28.47
N GLU A 427 12.97 18.13 29.16
CA GLU A 427 12.91 19.44 28.54
C GLU A 427 13.97 19.59 27.42
N GLY A 428 13.60 20.27 26.36
CA GLY A 428 14.46 20.48 25.18
C GLY A 428 14.46 19.37 24.13
N TYR A 429 13.87 18.22 24.43
CA TYR A 429 13.74 17.10 23.51
C TYR A 429 12.31 16.94 22.98
N PHE A 430 12.17 16.35 21.80
CA PHE A 430 10.88 15.85 21.31
C PHE A 430 10.59 14.48 21.93
N VAL A 431 9.57 14.40 22.75
CA VAL A 431 9.23 13.16 23.47
C VAL A 431 7.80 12.78 23.15
N TYR A 432 7.63 11.61 22.52
CA TYR A 432 6.33 11.10 22.15
C TYR A 432 6.13 9.67 22.67
N ASP A 433 4.91 9.36 23.09
CA ASP A 433 4.46 8.01 23.37
C ASP A 433 3.23 7.67 22.53
N LEU A 434 2.64 6.48 22.72
CA LEU A 434 1.49 6.02 21.92
C LEU A 434 0.29 6.97 22.02
N ASP A 435 0.07 7.59 23.16
CA ASP A 435 -1.07 8.50 23.35
C ASP A 435 -0.91 9.77 22.50
N ASP A 436 0.32 10.22 22.29
CA ASP A 436 0.61 11.38 21.44
C ASP A 436 0.47 11.04 19.95
N LEU A 437 0.87 9.82 19.54
CA LEU A 437 0.81 9.39 18.14
C LEU A 437 -0.61 9.23 17.58
N ILE A 438 -1.56 8.85 18.43
CA ILE A 438 -2.96 8.64 18.01
C ILE A 438 -3.74 9.95 17.95
N LYS A 439 -3.29 10.99 18.66
CA LYS A 439 -3.87 12.32 18.64
C LYS A 439 -3.39 13.19 17.48
N SER A 440 -2.28 12.81 16.83
CA SER A 440 -1.62 13.55 15.73
C SER A 440 -2.14 13.11 14.35
#